data_cca6eb6ab9068c8c523d4ba77bca29dd
#
_entry.id   cca6eb6ab9068c8c523d4ba77bca29dd
#
_cell.length_a   1.000
_cell.length_b   1.000
_cell.length_c   1.000
_cell.angle_alpha   90.00
_cell.angle_beta   90.00
_cell.angle_gamma   90.00
#
_symmetry.space_group_name_H-M   'P 1'
#
loop_
_entity.id
_entity.type
_entity.pdbx_description
1 polymer ?
#
loop_
_entity_poly.entity_id
_entity_poly.type
_entity_poly.pdbx_seq_one_letter_code
_entity_poly.pdbx_strand_id
1 'polypeptide(L)'
;MDFKKSKIITIANIKGGVGKSTSSIIFSTLLAQKYKVLLIDIDTQASTTSYFNNKIIENKFDLLKKNIYGVLKSNYLINDSIININNRLDLLPSYLSLHEFSEEILPYKTHRLKNSLKYLKFNYDYIIIDTNPHLDSTLSNALVISEHIMVPMVAEKWAIESLQLLEFFINKLKLNLKIFLFATKFKKNKTHKDLLAILQKNSRFLGIISEREDLNRRIAKNDDFDLDRDYIKEYVNILNNFNAKTRN
;
A
#
# COMPACT_ATOMS: atom_id res chain seq x y z
N MET A 1 24.23 17.39 4.97
CA MET A 1 23.33 17.00 3.88
C MET A 1 21.98 16.70 4.53
N ASP A 2 20.99 17.55 4.32
CA ASP A 2 19.64 17.27 4.77
C ASP A 2 19.08 16.12 3.94
N PHE A 3 18.99 14.95 4.53
CA PHE A 3 18.33 13.81 3.89
C PHE A 3 16.86 14.17 3.72
N LYS A 4 16.43 14.36 2.48
CA LYS A 4 15.02 14.54 2.16
C LYS A 4 14.26 13.35 2.73
N LYS A 5 13.40 13.59 3.71
CA LYS A 5 12.62 12.53 4.36
C LYS A 5 11.66 11.92 3.35
N SER A 6 11.67 10.59 3.21
CA SER A 6 10.73 9.85 2.37
C SER A 6 9.29 10.12 2.80
N LYS A 7 8.38 10.36 1.85
CA LYS A 7 6.94 10.40 2.14
C LYS A 7 6.40 8.97 2.22
N ILE A 8 5.98 8.53 3.40
CA ILE A 8 5.51 7.18 3.66
C ILE A 8 3.99 7.14 3.63
N ILE A 9 3.42 6.35 2.72
CA ILE A 9 1.98 6.23 2.48
C ILE A 9 1.57 4.75 2.61
N THR A 10 0.69 4.46 3.55
CA THR A 10 0.10 3.14 3.70
C THR A 10 -1.26 3.05 3.00
N ILE A 11 -1.45 2.04 2.18
CA ILE A 11 -2.75 1.70 1.58
C ILE A 11 -3.42 0.67 2.49
N ALA A 12 -4.42 1.08 3.26
CA ALA A 12 -5.02 0.26 4.30
C ALA A 12 -6.55 0.28 4.26
N ASN A 13 -7.15 -0.87 4.46
CA ASN A 13 -8.56 -1.06 4.82
C ASN A 13 -8.70 -2.46 5.42
N ILE A 14 -9.52 -2.60 6.45
CA ILE A 14 -9.78 -3.89 7.10
C ILE A 14 -10.70 -4.80 6.28
N LYS A 15 -11.28 -4.29 5.19
CA LYS A 15 -12.09 -5.07 4.27
C LYS A 15 -11.22 -5.69 3.18
N GLY A 16 -11.42 -6.97 2.91
CA GLY A 16 -10.80 -7.67 1.79
C GLY A 16 -11.39 -7.24 0.45
N GLY A 17 -10.61 -7.35 -0.63
CA GLY A 17 -11.11 -7.14 -2.00
C GLY A 17 -11.41 -5.69 -2.40
N VAL A 18 -11.08 -4.69 -1.58
CA VAL A 18 -11.34 -3.26 -1.88
C VAL A 18 -10.31 -2.62 -2.81
N GLY A 19 -9.34 -3.37 -3.33
CA GLY A 19 -8.34 -2.87 -4.26
C GLY A 19 -7.10 -2.25 -3.61
N LYS A 20 -6.73 -2.67 -2.40
CA LYS A 20 -5.48 -2.22 -1.74
C LYS A 20 -4.26 -2.51 -2.61
N SER A 21 -3.96 -3.77 -2.89
CA SER A 21 -2.79 -4.19 -3.66
C SER A 21 -2.78 -3.61 -5.07
N THR A 22 -3.93 -3.61 -5.77
CA THR A 22 -4.08 -2.95 -7.08
C THR A 22 -3.69 -1.47 -7.00
N SER A 23 -4.17 -0.76 -5.99
CA SER A 23 -3.87 0.66 -5.82
C SER A 23 -2.40 0.88 -5.43
N SER A 24 -1.84 0.04 -4.56
CA SER A 24 -0.42 0.10 -4.16
C SER A 24 0.50 -0.07 -5.37
N ILE A 25 0.22 -1.04 -6.23
CA ILE A 25 0.97 -1.30 -7.47
C ILE A 25 0.88 -0.09 -8.42
N ILE A 26 -0.35 0.39 -8.72
CA ILE A 26 -0.56 1.48 -9.68
C ILE A 26 0.04 2.79 -9.15
N PHE A 27 -0.20 3.15 -7.89
CA PHE A 27 0.40 4.37 -7.32
C PHE A 27 1.91 4.33 -7.33
N SER A 28 2.52 3.18 -6.99
CA SER A 28 3.97 3.02 -7.03
C SER A 28 4.52 3.13 -8.44
N THR A 29 3.86 2.53 -9.43
CA THR A 29 4.26 2.60 -10.84
C THR A 29 4.14 4.03 -11.40
N LEU A 30 3.06 4.75 -11.07
CA LEU A 30 2.87 6.14 -11.48
C LEU A 30 3.89 7.08 -10.84
N LEU A 31 4.14 6.94 -9.54
CA LEU A 31 5.14 7.74 -8.84
C LEU A 31 6.55 7.45 -9.37
N ALA A 32 6.85 6.21 -9.72
CA ALA A 32 8.14 5.80 -10.27
C ALA A 32 8.43 6.37 -11.68
N GLN A 33 7.45 6.98 -12.36
CA GLN A 33 7.74 7.74 -13.59
C GLN A 33 8.68 8.94 -13.32
N LYS A 34 8.66 9.48 -12.08
CA LYS A 34 9.40 10.71 -11.73
C LYS A 34 10.27 10.57 -10.48
N TYR A 35 9.89 9.73 -9.53
CA TYR A 35 10.47 9.63 -8.19
C TYR A 35 11.09 8.26 -7.94
N LYS A 36 12.05 8.15 -7.01
CA LYS A 36 12.55 6.87 -6.52
C LYS A 36 11.56 6.32 -5.47
N VAL A 37 10.99 5.15 -5.73
CA VAL A 37 9.90 4.57 -4.95
C VAL A 37 10.32 3.21 -4.39
N LEU A 38 10.03 2.97 -3.10
CA LEU A 38 10.04 1.64 -2.51
C LEU A 38 8.58 1.21 -2.29
N LEU A 39 8.19 0.10 -2.89
CA LEU A 39 6.94 -0.59 -2.60
C LEU A 39 7.22 -1.69 -1.58
N ILE A 40 6.50 -1.68 -0.46
CA ILE A 40 6.59 -2.71 0.58
C ILE A 40 5.29 -3.50 0.57
N ASP A 41 5.39 -4.80 0.34
CA ASP A 41 4.28 -5.72 0.52
C ASP A 41 4.36 -6.31 1.94
N ILE A 42 3.36 -6.01 2.79
CA ILE A 42 3.23 -6.57 4.16
C ILE A 42 1.90 -7.31 4.31
N ASP A 43 1.33 -7.78 3.20
CA ASP A 43 0.16 -8.67 3.18
C ASP A 43 0.60 -10.13 3.16
N THR A 44 0.02 -10.95 4.03
CA THR A 44 0.24 -12.41 4.06
C THR A 44 -0.20 -13.11 2.77
N GLN A 45 -1.10 -12.50 2.00
CA GLN A 45 -1.53 -13.02 0.69
C GLN A 45 -0.49 -12.74 -0.41
N ALA A 46 0.47 -11.86 -0.19
CA ALA A 46 1.55 -11.51 -1.11
C ALA A 46 1.08 -11.17 -2.54
N SER A 47 -0.09 -10.54 -2.68
CA SER A 47 -0.69 -10.24 -3.99
C SER A 47 0.15 -9.25 -4.79
N THR A 48 0.70 -8.22 -4.14
CA THR A 48 1.62 -7.26 -4.75
C THR A 48 2.92 -7.93 -5.17
N THR A 49 3.46 -8.81 -4.36
CA THR A 49 4.66 -9.60 -4.68
C THR A 49 4.40 -10.53 -5.86
N SER A 50 3.26 -11.22 -5.88
CA SER A 50 2.86 -12.10 -6.97
C SER A 50 2.77 -11.35 -8.31
N TYR A 51 2.26 -10.12 -8.32
CA TYR A 51 2.22 -9.29 -9.52
C TYR A 51 3.61 -9.09 -10.15
N PHE A 52 4.64 -8.94 -9.34
CA PHE A 52 6.03 -8.77 -9.81
C PHE A 52 6.82 -10.09 -9.91
N ASN A 53 6.14 -11.25 -9.90
CA ASN A 53 6.80 -12.56 -9.89
C ASN A 53 7.79 -12.76 -11.06
N ASN A 54 7.48 -12.27 -12.26
CA ASN A 54 8.39 -12.35 -13.39
C ASN A 54 9.73 -11.67 -13.09
N LYS A 55 9.70 -10.49 -12.44
CA LYS A 55 10.91 -9.77 -12.02
C LYS A 55 11.69 -10.49 -10.92
N ILE A 56 10.99 -11.16 -10.02
CA ILE A 56 11.58 -11.98 -8.95
C ILE A 56 12.38 -13.14 -9.57
N ILE A 57 11.79 -13.83 -10.56
CA ILE A 57 12.41 -14.94 -11.28
C ILE A 57 13.61 -14.44 -12.12
N GLU A 58 13.44 -13.37 -12.91
CA GLU A 58 14.50 -12.76 -13.71
C GLU A 58 15.74 -12.40 -12.87
N ASN A 59 15.52 -11.84 -11.67
CA ASN A 59 16.60 -11.48 -10.74
C ASN A 59 17.15 -12.68 -9.96
N LYS A 60 16.65 -13.89 -10.15
CA LYS A 60 17.00 -15.09 -9.38
C LYS A 60 16.98 -14.86 -7.87
N PHE A 61 15.98 -14.09 -7.42
CA PHE A 61 15.88 -13.65 -6.03
C PHE A 61 15.36 -14.76 -5.13
N ASP A 62 16.05 -14.99 -4.00
CA ASP A 62 15.65 -16.00 -3.00
C ASP A 62 14.50 -15.49 -2.12
N LEU A 63 13.29 -15.52 -2.66
CA LEU A 63 12.07 -15.04 -1.99
C LEU A 63 11.75 -15.84 -0.72
N LEU A 64 12.15 -17.12 -0.63
CA LEU A 64 11.92 -17.95 0.55
C LEU A 64 12.64 -17.39 1.78
N LYS A 65 13.82 -16.82 1.61
CA LYS A 65 14.65 -16.28 2.69
C LYS A 65 14.53 -14.76 2.80
N LYS A 66 14.62 -14.05 1.67
CA LYS A 66 14.73 -12.60 1.59
C LYS A 66 13.37 -11.97 1.31
N ASN A 67 12.62 -11.71 2.35
CA ASN A 67 11.28 -11.12 2.29
C ASN A 67 11.01 -10.28 3.55
N ILE A 68 9.87 -9.62 3.61
CA ILE A 68 9.48 -8.76 4.74
C ILE A 68 9.48 -9.51 6.08
N TYR A 69 9.08 -10.78 6.11
CA TYR A 69 9.09 -11.58 7.35
C TYR A 69 10.51 -11.75 7.89
N GLY A 70 11.45 -12.10 7.02
CA GLY A 70 12.87 -12.20 7.39
C GLY A 70 13.46 -10.89 7.92
N VAL A 71 13.04 -9.75 7.34
CA VAL A 71 13.40 -8.40 7.80
C VAL A 71 12.78 -8.09 9.16
N LEU A 72 11.50 -8.37 9.36
CA LEU A 72 10.81 -8.14 10.63
C LEU A 72 11.38 -9.00 11.77
N LYS A 73 11.86 -10.20 11.49
CA LYS A 73 12.58 -11.06 12.46
C LYS A 73 14.03 -10.61 12.69
N SER A 74 14.57 -9.73 11.88
CA SER A 74 16.00 -9.37 11.83
C SER A 74 16.93 -10.52 11.42
N ASN A 75 16.42 -11.49 10.68
CA ASN A 75 17.20 -12.57 10.10
C ASN A 75 17.98 -12.11 8.87
N TYR A 76 17.46 -11.09 8.17
CA TYR A 76 18.06 -10.50 6.97
C TYR A 76 18.05 -8.98 7.06
N LEU A 77 19.07 -8.34 6.48
CA LEU A 77 19.09 -6.89 6.33
C LEU A 77 18.06 -6.45 5.29
N ILE A 78 17.41 -5.33 5.53
CA ILE A 78 16.38 -4.80 4.62
C ILE A 78 16.93 -4.60 3.19
N ASN A 79 18.17 -4.12 3.05
CA ASN A 79 18.79 -3.90 1.74
C ASN A 79 19.02 -5.18 0.94
N ASP A 80 19.24 -6.30 1.61
CA ASP A 80 19.46 -7.60 0.97
C ASP A 80 18.12 -8.27 0.58
N SER A 81 17.02 -7.72 1.09
CA SER A 81 15.65 -8.20 0.86
C SER A 81 14.84 -7.33 -0.11
N ILE A 82 15.46 -6.31 -0.71
CA ILE A 82 14.86 -5.44 -1.71
C ILE A 82 15.23 -5.92 -3.11
N ILE A 83 14.22 -5.98 -4.00
CA ILE A 83 14.35 -6.35 -5.41
C ILE A 83 14.20 -5.10 -6.26
N ASN A 84 15.08 -4.92 -7.23
CA ASN A 84 14.91 -3.89 -8.24
C ASN A 84 13.87 -4.34 -9.28
N ILE A 85 12.82 -3.56 -9.44
CA ILE A 85 11.78 -3.78 -10.46
C ILE A 85 12.12 -3.03 -11.74
N ASN A 86 12.52 -1.77 -11.60
CA ASN A 86 13.00 -0.92 -12.70
C ASN A 86 13.88 0.22 -12.14
N ASN A 87 14.33 1.14 -12.98
CA ASN A 87 15.27 2.22 -12.60
C ASN A 87 14.82 3.06 -11.40
N ARG A 88 13.51 3.13 -11.10
CA ARG A 88 12.96 3.98 -10.04
C ARG A 88 12.00 3.28 -9.10
N LEU A 89 11.71 2.01 -9.31
CA LEU A 89 10.82 1.20 -8.46
C LEU A 89 11.58 0.01 -7.91
N ASP A 90 11.63 -0.08 -6.59
CA ASP A 90 12.12 -1.23 -5.87
C ASP A 90 10.98 -1.85 -5.06
N LEU A 91 11.06 -3.16 -4.80
CA LEU A 91 10.08 -3.93 -4.04
C LEU A 91 10.75 -4.59 -2.82
N LEU A 92 10.18 -4.41 -1.64
CA LEU A 92 10.40 -5.29 -0.50
C LEU A 92 9.23 -6.30 -0.49
N PRO A 93 9.48 -7.56 -0.90
CA PRO A 93 8.40 -8.52 -1.15
C PRO A 93 7.87 -9.16 0.13
N SER A 94 6.64 -9.64 0.08
CA SER A 94 6.04 -10.56 1.05
C SER A 94 6.25 -12.03 0.63
N TYR A 95 6.00 -12.94 1.59
CA TYR A 95 5.92 -14.37 1.32
C TYR A 95 4.97 -15.05 2.31
N LEU A 96 4.56 -16.27 2.01
CA LEU A 96 3.63 -17.05 2.84
C LEU A 96 4.06 -17.14 4.31
N SER A 97 5.36 -17.19 4.58
CA SER A 97 5.90 -17.22 5.94
C SER A 97 5.53 -16.01 6.80
N LEU A 98 5.06 -14.90 6.20
CA LEU A 98 4.65 -13.72 6.96
C LEU A 98 3.47 -14.02 7.91
N HIS A 99 2.64 -15.06 7.63
CA HIS A 99 1.54 -15.44 8.54
C HIS A 99 2.05 -15.84 9.94
N GLU A 100 3.26 -16.43 10.03
CA GLU A 100 3.88 -16.82 11.29
C GLU A 100 4.18 -15.59 12.18
N PHE A 101 4.36 -14.41 11.57
CA PHE A 101 4.70 -13.20 12.32
C PHE A 101 3.63 -12.84 13.37
N SER A 102 2.36 -13.17 13.13
CA SER A 102 1.27 -12.92 14.09
C SER A 102 1.46 -13.72 15.40
N GLU A 103 2.05 -14.90 15.32
CA GLU A 103 2.25 -15.84 16.45
C GLU A 103 3.59 -15.63 17.16
N GLU A 104 4.54 -14.94 16.52
CA GLU A 104 5.85 -14.69 17.07
C GLU A 104 5.81 -13.82 18.33
N ILE A 105 6.58 -14.21 19.34
CA ILE A 105 6.80 -13.40 20.55
C ILE A 105 8.10 -12.63 20.37
N LEU A 106 8.01 -11.39 19.92
CA LEU A 106 9.15 -10.55 19.61
C LEU A 106 9.13 -9.24 20.40
N PRO A 107 10.25 -8.80 20.98
CA PRO A 107 10.35 -7.48 21.57
C PRO A 107 10.07 -6.40 20.54
N TYR A 108 9.31 -5.36 20.97
CA TYR A 108 8.96 -4.23 20.10
C TYR A 108 8.33 -4.65 18.75
N LYS A 109 7.52 -5.69 18.73
CA LYS A 109 6.96 -6.34 17.56
C LYS A 109 6.34 -5.36 16.57
N THR A 110 5.64 -4.32 17.04
CA THR A 110 4.98 -3.30 16.22
C THR A 110 5.92 -2.24 15.64
N HIS A 111 7.20 -2.24 16.02
CA HIS A 111 8.22 -1.26 15.60
C HIS A 111 9.37 -1.89 14.78
N ARG A 112 9.25 -3.16 14.42
CA ARG A 112 10.31 -3.90 13.72
C ARG A 112 10.65 -3.28 12.37
N LEU A 113 9.64 -2.93 11.57
CA LEU A 113 9.84 -2.26 10.28
C LEU A 113 10.48 -0.88 10.46
N LYS A 114 10.02 -0.10 11.46
CA LYS A 114 10.62 1.20 11.79
C LYS A 114 12.13 1.09 12.05
N ASN A 115 12.52 0.06 12.80
CA ASN A 115 13.92 -0.15 13.12
C ASN A 115 14.73 -0.60 11.89
N SER A 116 14.16 -1.46 11.04
CA SER A 116 14.82 -1.93 9.82
C SER A 116 15.01 -0.80 8.78
N LEU A 117 14.05 0.12 8.65
CA LEU A 117 14.14 1.26 7.72
C LEU A 117 15.31 2.21 8.03
N LYS A 118 15.81 2.25 9.27
CA LYS A 118 16.99 3.06 9.63
C LYS A 118 18.27 2.61 8.89
N TYR A 119 18.29 1.39 8.39
CA TYR A 119 19.43 0.80 7.68
C TYR A 119 19.30 0.85 6.17
N LEU A 120 18.25 1.53 5.62
CA LEU A 120 18.14 1.73 4.18
C LEU A 120 19.35 2.50 3.64
N LYS A 121 20.01 1.92 2.62
CA LYS A 121 21.15 2.54 1.94
C LYS A 121 20.75 3.56 0.90
N PHE A 122 19.55 3.43 0.34
CA PHE A 122 19.04 4.30 -0.71
C PHE A 122 18.00 5.27 -0.18
N ASN A 123 18.03 6.50 -0.66
CA ASN A 123 17.01 7.51 -0.37
C ASN A 123 15.86 7.32 -1.35
N TYR A 124 14.68 7.00 -0.84
CA TYR A 124 13.44 6.97 -1.60
C TYR A 124 12.68 8.27 -1.41
N ASP A 125 12.09 8.80 -2.48
CA ASP A 125 11.18 9.95 -2.38
C ASP A 125 9.85 9.51 -1.76
N TYR A 126 9.39 8.29 -2.12
CA TYR A 126 8.16 7.69 -1.61
C TYR A 126 8.39 6.26 -1.14
N ILE A 127 7.71 5.89 -0.05
CA ILE A 127 7.55 4.51 0.39
C ILE A 127 6.05 4.23 0.40
N ILE A 128 5.60 3.29 -0.43
CA ILE A 128 4.20 2.84 -0.48
C ILE A 128 4.13 1.48 0.21
N ILE A 129 3.15 1.31 1.10
CA ILE A 129 2.99 0.07 1.86
C ILE A 129 1.63 -0.54 1.55
N ASP A 130 1.63 -1.74 1.00
CA ASP A 130 0.45 -2.57 0.81
C ASP A 130 0.21 -3.45 2.03
N THR A 131 -1.03 -3.47 2.56
CA THR A 131 -1.34 -4.14 3.83
C THR A 131 -2.43 -5.18 3.69
N ASN A 132 -2.42 -6.13 4.63
CA ASN A 132 -3.51 -7.09 4.82
C ASN A 132 -4.80 -6.42 5.35
N PRO A 133 -5.95 -7.12 5.35
CA PRO A 133 -7.21 -6.61 5.89
C PRO A 133 -7.40 -6.88 7.39
N HIS A 134 -6.32 -7.00 8.16
CA HIS A 134 -6.39 -7.37 9.58
C HIS A 134 -5.85 -6.28 10.49
N LEU A 135 -6.45 -6.12 11.68
CA LEU A 135 -5.96 -5.20 12.74
C LEU A 135 -4.91 -5.90 13.60
N ASP A 136 -3.76 -6.19 13.03
CA ASP A 136 -2.70 -7.01 13.62
C ASP A 136 -1.36 -6.28 13.75
N SER A 137 -0.31 -7.03 14.09
CA SER A 137 1.04 -6.50 14.24
C SER A 137 1.69 -6.13 12.89
N THR A 138 1.27 -6.71 11.77
CA THR A 138 1.79 -6.34 10.45
C THR A 138 1.24 -4.97 10.05
N LEU A 139 -0.06 -4.74 10.17
CA LEU A 139 -0.66 -3.43 9.97
C LEU A 139 -0.07 -2.39 10.93
N SER A 140 0.14 -2.73 12.21
CA SER A 140 0.77 -1.83 13.19
C SER A 140 2.16 -1.39 12.74
N ASN A 141 2.99 -2.30 12.18
CA ASN A 141 4.31 -1.95 11.64
C ASN A 141 4.22 -0.94 10.48
N ALA A 142 3.25 -1.10 9.59
CA ALA A 142 3.00 -0.15 8.51
C ALA A 142 2.56 1.22 9.05
N LEU A 143 1.58 1.24 9.95
CA LEU A 143 1.01 2.48 10.51
C LEU A 143 2.03 3.29 11.32
N VAL A 144 2.87 2.65 12.13
CA VAL A 144 3.87 3.30 13.00
C VAL A 144 4.89 4.14 12.23
N ILE A 145 5.15 3.80 10.97
CA ILE A 145 6.11 4.51 10.11
C ILE A 145 5.44 5.48 9.13
N SER A 146 4.12 5.40 8.99
CA SER A 146 3.37 6.18 8.00
C SER A 146 3.23 7.64 8.39
N GLU A 147 3.20 8.51 7.40
CA GLU A 147 2.75 9.90 7.52
C GLU A 147 1.29 10.03 7.07
N HIS A 148 0.92 9.23 6.08
CA HIS A 148 -0.39 9.27 5.47
C HIS A 148 -0.95 7.87 5.26
N ILE A 149 -2.27 7.77 5.37
CA ILE A 149 -3.02 6.56 5.01
C ILE A 149 -3.96 6.91 3.88
N MET A 150 -3.97 6.10 2.83
CA MET A 150 -4.96 6.16 1.77
C MET A 150 -5.86 4.92 1.88
N VAL A 151 -7.16 5.15 2.04
CA VAL A 151 -8.17 4.11 2.30
C VAL A 151 -9.03 3.91 1.06
N PRO A 152 -8.83 2.82 0.30
CA PRO A 152 -9.75 2.45 -0.77
C PRO A 152 -11.08 1.96 -0.19
N MET A 153 -12.20 2.47 -0.71
CA MET A 153 -13.54 2.15 -0.24
C MET A 153 -14.41 1.66 -1.40
N VAL A 154 -15.02 0.51 -1.26
CA VAL A 154 -16.06 0.02 -2.19
C VAL A 154 -17.43 0.40 -1.63
N ALA A 155 -18.37 0.76 -2.51
CA ALA A 155 -19.74 1.14 -2.13
C ALA A 155 -20.55 -0.08 -1.67
N GLU A 156 -20.27 -0.54 -0.47
CA GLU A 156 -20.95 -1.64 0.18
C GLU A 156 -21.45 -1.23 1.57
N LYS A 157 -22.44 -1.97 2.08
CA LYS A 157 -23.14 -1.66 3.34
C LYS A 157 -22.20 -1.32 4.51
N TRP A 158 -21.06 -2.00 4.61
CA TRP A 158 -20.13 -1.88 5.74
C TRP A 158 -18.90 -1.01 5.46
N ALA A 159 -18.94 -0.14 4.45
CA ALA A 159 -17.79 0.67 4.05
C ALA A 159 -17.40 1.70 5.12
N ILE A 160 -18.40 2.31 5.76
CA ILE A 160 -18.18 3.33 6.82
C ILE A 160 -17.70 2.66 8.11
N GLU A 161 -18.30 1.54 8.49
CA GLU A 161 -17.91 0.77 9.68
C GLU A 161 -16.46 0.28 9.59
N SER A 162 -16.03 -0.15 8.41
CA SER A 162 -14.63 -0.57 8.22
C SER A 162 -13.65 0.59 8.40
N LEU A 163 -14.03 1.80 7.97
CA LEU A 163 -13.23 3.01 8.22
C LEU A 163 -13.18 3.34 9.71
N GLN A 164 -14.33 3.30 10.40
CA GLN A 164 -14.40 3.58 11.84
C GLN A 164 -13.54 2.61 12.66
N LEU A 165 -13.54 1.32 12.30
CA LEU A 165 -12.69 0.33 12.97
C LEU A 165 -11.19 0.58 12.71
N LEU A 166 -10.81 0.99 11.50
CA LEU A 166 -9.43 1.37 11.21
C LEU A 166 -9.02 2.62 12.01
N GLU A 167 -9.87 3.65 12.06
CA GLU A 167 -9.63 4.87 12.85
C GLU A 167 -9.53 4.56 14.34
N PHE A 168 -10.39 3.69 14.87
CA PHE A 168 -10.30 3.22 16.25
C PHE A 168 -8.96 2.55 16.55
N PHE A 169 -8.49 1.68 15.63
CA PHE A 169 -7.20 1.00 15.78
C PHE A 169 -6.02 1.99 15.76
N ILE A 170 -6.03 2.97 14.85
CA ILE A 170 -5.03 4.03 14.80
C ILE A 170 -4.98 4.82 16.13
N ASN A 171 -6.16 5.19 16.65
CA ASN A 171 -6.28 5.89 17.93
C ASN A 171 -5.77 5.04 19.12
N LYS A 172 -6.06 3.73 19.12
CA LYS A 172 -5.52 2.78 20.10
C LYS A 172 -3.99 2.73 20.10
N LEU A 173 -3.38 2.86 18.92
CA LEU A 173 -1.92 2.94 18.76
C LEU A 173 -1.36 4.33 19.10
N LYS A 174 -2.21 5.31 19.43
CA LYS A 174 -1.85 6.72 19.73
C LYS A 174 -1.07 7.38 18.60
N LEU A 175 -1.43 7.06 17.35
CA LEU A 175 -0.78 7.61 16.16
C LEU A 175 -1.56 8.82 15.63
N ASN A 176 -0.84 9.88 15.24
CA ASN A 176 -1.43 11.05 14.59
C ASN A 176 -1.16 10.98 13.08
N LEU A 177 -2.07 10.34 12.34
CA LEU A 177 -1.94 10.07 10.91
C LEU A 177 -3.00 10.82 10.11
N LYS A 178 -2.60 11.38 8.97
CA LYS A 178 -3.56 11.98 8.03
C LYS A 178 -4.18 10.87 7.18
N ILE A 179 -5.50 10.72 7.26
CA ILE A 179 -6.27 9.70 6.54
C ILE A 179 -6.93 10.34 5.33
N PHE A 180 -6.80 9.73 4.15
CA PHE A 180 -7.44 10.12 2.91
C PHE A 180 -8.27 8.97 2.37
N LEU A 181 -9.39 9.29 1.72
CA LEU A 181 -10.38 8.32 1.25
C LEU A 181 -10.50 8.40 -0.26
N PHE A 182 -10.69 7.28 -0.93
CA PHE A 182 -11.06 7.24 -2.34
C PHE A 182 -11.96 6.04 -2.62
N ALA A 183 -12.92 6.24 -3.52
CA ALA A 183 -13.81 5.16 -3.92
C ALA A 183 -13.16 4.29 -4.99
N THR A 184 -13.30 2.97 -4.85
CA THR A 184 -12.81 1.98 -5.82
C THR A 184 -13.96 1.12 -6.35
N LYS A 185 -13.73 0.47 -7.49
CA LYS A 185 -14.72 -0.40 -8.15
C LYS A 185 -16.08 0.31 -8.31
N PHE A 186 -16.03 1.60 -8.61
CA PHE A 186 -17.23 2.43 -8.68
C PHE A 186 -18.07 2.02 -9.89
N LYS A 187 -19.38 1.80 -9.64
CA LYS A 187 -20.40 1.52 -10.64
C LYS A 187 -21.43 2.67 -10.66
N LYS A 188 -22.01 2.98 -11.81
CA LYS A 188 -23.02 4.04 -11.95
C LYS A 188 -24.43 3.57 -11.51
N ASN A 189 -24.53 2.86 -10.37
CA ASN A 189 -25.79 2.44 -9.76
C ASN A 189 -26.15 3.31 -8.54
N LYS A 190 -27.36 3.14 -7.99
CA LYS A 190 -27.89 3.95 -6.88
C LYS A 190 -27.01 3.84 -5.63
N THR A 191 -26.68 2.63 -5.18
CA THR A 191 -25.89 2.38 -3.97
C THR A 191 -24.52 3.09 -4.03
N HIS A 192 -23.84 3.03 -5.18
CA HIS A 192 -22.55 3.69 -5.35
C HIS A 192 -22.68 5.22 -5.40
N LYS A 193 -23.76 5.75 -6.01
CA LYS A 193 -24.04 7.19 -6.00
C LYS A 193 -24.34 7.71 -4.59
N ASP A 194 -25.09 6.96 -3.79
CA ASP A 194 -25.40 7.33 -2.42
C ASP A 194 -24.12 7.37 -1.54
N LEU A 195 -23.24 6.37 -1.65
CA LEU A 195 -21.93 6.44 -0.97
C LEU A 195 -21.09 7.62 -1.46
N LEU A 196 -21.05 7.85 -2.77
CA LEU A 196 -20.29 8.95 -3.34
C LEU A 196 -20.77 10.30 -2.79
N ALA A 197 -22.09 10.50 -2.67
CA ALA A 197 -22.65 11.73 -2.09
C ALA A 197 -22.22 11.97 -0.63
N ILE A 198 -22.01 10.87 0.15
CA ILE A 198 -21.46 10.93 1.50
C ILE A 198 -19.98 11.28 1.46
N LEU A 199 -19.19 10.57 0.63
CA LEU A 199 -17.75 10.76 0.55
C LEU A 199 -17.36 12.15 0.03
N GLN A 200 -18.08 12.70 -0.94
CA GLN A 200 -17.81 14.03 -1.51
C GLN A 200 -17.94 15.17 -0.49
N LYS A 201 -18.76 14.99 0.56
CA LYS A 201 -18.86 15.94 1.68
C LYS A 201 -17.66 15.88 2.63
N ASN A 202 -16.84 14.84 2.54
CA ASN A 202 -15.70 14.65 3.40
C ASN A 202 -14.46 15.33 2.80
N SER A 203 -13.85 16.26 3.54
CA SER A 203 -12.65 16.98 3.10
C SER A 203 -11.44 16.08 2.80
N ARG A 204 -11.44 14.85 3.33
CA ARG A 204 -10.40 13.83 3.12
C ARG A 204 -10.58 13.05 1.80
N PHE A 205 -11.71 13.24 1.10
CA PHE A 205 -11.99 12.49 -0.13
C PHE A 205 -11.11 12.96 -1.29
N LEU A 206 -10.52 12.00 -2.01
CA LEU A 206 -9.58 12.25 -3.10
C LEU A 206 -10.18 12.04 -4.50
N GLY A 207 -11.17 11.14 -4.64
CA GLY A 207 -11.75 10.83 -5.95
C GLY A 207 -12.25 9.41 -6.08
N ILE A 208 -12.50 9.01 -7.32
CA ILE A 208 -13.16 7.76 -7.70
C ILE A 208 -12.26 6.99 -8.67
N ILE A 209 -12.23 5.67 -8.51
CA ILE A 209 -11.72 4.70 -9.47
C ILE A 209 -12.89 3.82 -9.90
N SER A 210 -13.23 3.90 -11.16
CA SER A 210 -14.31 3.11 -11.77
C SER A 210 -13.93 1.62 -11.83
N GLU A 211 -14.93 0.75 -11.73
CA GLU A 211 -14.69 -0.67 -11.97
C GLU A 211 -14.36 -0.92 -13.43
N ARG A 212 -13.29 -1.66 -13.68
CA ARG A 212 -12.80 -2.00 -15.01
C ARG A 212 -12.39 -3.47 -15.05
N GLU A 213 -13.00 -4.22 -15.93
CA GLU A 213 -12.70 -5.65 -16.11
C GLU A 213 -11.31 -5.86 -16.73
N ASP A 214 -10.92 -4.99 -17.68
CA ASP A 214 -9.60 -5.04 -18.29
C ASP A 214 -8.47 -4.81 -17.28
N LEU A 215 -8.64 -3.90 -16.31
CA LEU A 215 -7.70 -3.70 -15.21
C LEU A 215 -7.60 -4.96 -14.34
N ASN A 216 -8.75 -5.53 -13.94
CA ASN A 216 -8.79 -6.74 -13.12
C ASN A 216 -8.07 -7.91 -13.84
N ARG A 217 -8.29 -8.06 -15.14
CA ARG A 217 -7.65 -9.09 -15.97
C ARG A 217 -6.13 -8.89 -16.08
N ARG A 218 -5.66 -7.65 -16.25
CA ARG A 218 -4.21 -7.35 -16.30
C ARG A 218 -3.53 -7.66 -14.98
N ILE A 219 -4.12 -7.24 -13.86
CA ILE A 219 -3.62 -7.59 -12.52
C ILE A 219 -3.55 -9.10 -12.34
N ALA A 220 -4.60 -9.84 -12.72
CA ALA A 220 -4.64 -11.30 -12.58
C ALA A 220 -3.61 -12.03 -13.46
N LYS A 221 -3.20 -11.42 -14.58
CA LYS A 221 -2.19 -11.98 -15.51
C LYS A 221 -0.78 -11.47 -15.26
N ASN A 222 -0.57 -10.58 -14.31
CA ASN A 222 0.69 -9.86 -14.08
C ASN A 222 1.16 -9.08 -15.31
N ASP A 223 0.21 -8.57 -16.11
CA ASP A 223 0.49 -7.76 -17.30
C ASP A 223 0.77 -6.30 -16.91
N ASP A 224 1.69 -5.66 -17.63
CA ASP A 224 1.98 -4.24 -17.45
C ASP A 224 0.75 -3.37 -17.73
N PHE A 225 0.67 -2.23 -17.03
CA PHE A 225 -0.38 -1.24 -17.24
C PHE A 225 -0.12 -0.41 -18.49
N ASP A 226 -1.19 -0.21 -19.26
CA ASP A 226 -1.22 0.82 -20.29
C ASP A 226 -1.51 2.17 -19.61
N LEU A 227 -0.47 3.02 -19.52
CA LEU A 227 -0.53 4.29 -18.80
C LEU A 227 -1.46 5.34 -19.44
N ASP A 228 -1.88 5.14 -20.69
CA ASP A 228 -2.78 6.05 -21.40
C ASP A 228 -4.26 5.75 -21.18
N ARG A 229 -4.58 4.66 -20.49
CA ARG A 229 -5.96 4.26 -20.21
C ARG A 229 -6.66 5.21 -19.23
N ASP A 230 -7.98 5.34 -19.42
CA ASP A 230 -8.80 6.23 -18.59
C ASP A 230 -8.76 5.90 -17.10
N TYR A 231 -8.71 4.61 -16.73
CA TYR A 231 -8.60 4.23 -15.33
C TYR A 231 -7.27 4.69 -14.70
N ILE A 232 -6.19 4.78 -15.46
CA ILE A 232 -4.92 5.35 -14.99
C ILE A 232 -5.07 6.85 -14.72
N LYS A 233 -5.80 7.59 -15.58
CA LYS A 233 -6.10 9.02 -15.35
C LYS A 233 -6.86 9.23 -14.03
N GLU A 234 -7.77 8.31 -13.66
CA GLU A 234 -8.47 8.35 -12.37
C GLU A 234 -7.47 8.21 -11.19
N TYR A 235 -6.50 7.30 -11.27
CA TYR A 235 -5.42 7.18 -10.26
C TYR A 235 -4.51 8.42 -10.23
N VAL A 236 -4.15 8.97 -11.38
CA VAL A 236 -3.37 10.22 -11.47
C VAL A 236 -4.12 11.38 -10.79
N ASN A 237 -5.43 11.51 -11.01
CA ASN A 237 -6.25 12.53 -10.35
C ASN A 237 -6.25 12.37 -8.83
N ILE A 238 -6.34 11.13 -8.32
CA ILE A 238 -6.25 10.85 -6.88
C ILE A 238 -4.89 11.28 -6.33
N LEU A 239 -3.77 10.96 -7.00
CA LEU A 239 -2.43 11.40 -6.59
C LEU A 239 -2.29 12.92 -6.61
N ASN A 240 -2.85 13.60 -7.62
CA ASN A 240 -2.83 15.06 -7.71
C ASN A 240 -3.60 15.69 -6.53
N ASN A 241 -4.80 15.19 -6.23
CA ASN A 241 -5.61 15.64 -5.11
C ASN A 241 -4.93 15.36 -3.76
N PHE A 242 -4.31 14.20 -3.61
CA PHE A 242 -3.51 13.86 -2.45
C PHE A 242 -2.34 14.84 -2.26
N ASN A 243 -1.56 15.10 -3.32
CA ASN A 243 -0.44 16.02 -3.27
C ASN A 243 -0.89 17.46 -2.96
N ALA A 244 -2.02 17.92 -3.53
CA ALA A 244 -2.58 19.23 -3.21
C ALA A 244 -2.93 19.36 -1.73
N LYS A 245 -3.52 18.31 -1.11
CA LYS A 245 -3.91 18.30 0.31
C LYS A 245 -2.74 18.08 1.29
N THR A 246 -1.56 17.65 0.81
CA THR A 246 -0.38 17.35 1.65
C THR A 246 0.78 18.31 1.48
N ARG A 247 0.63 19.35 0.65
CA ARG A 247 1.66 20.39 0.44
C ARG A 247 1.70 21.49 1.51
N ASN A 248 0.74 21.46 2.47
CA ASN A 248 0.65 22.41 3.57
C ASN A 248 1.25 21.85 4.85
#